data_cfa23d28755075ef30a0e4b465a74450
#
_entry.id   cfa23d28755075ef30a0e4b465a74450
#
_cell.length_a   1.000
_cell.length_b   1.000
_cell.length_c   1.000
_cell.angle_alpha   90.00
_cell.angle_beta   90.00
_cell.angle_gamma   90.00
#
_symmetry.space_group_name_H-M   'P 1'
#
loop_
_entity.id
_entity.type
_entity.pdbx_description
1 polymer ?
#
loop_
_entity_poly.entity_id
_entity_poly.type
_entity_poly.pdbx_seq_one_letter_code
_entity_poly.pdbx_strand_id
1 'polypeptide(L)'
;MAATGSTRAMREGTRRRQVASVPVTVLVQGANRGRKQWQLAEEVPVNLAYNGRPHVVMMATPADLEDFARGFSLSEGVLASLDLIRDISVEVVEGGIMVNVLTVPRAQVVRERQARSLEGRSGCGLCGMQRLDQVVRKVRPVRAGFAVDATAVARAFDSLPARQAMNRINRSVHGAAWCDAAGRILLLREDVGRHNALDKLIGALAESGADPFAGFAVMTSRCSFELVQKAAAFGIPCLATVSAPTSLALDLARRAGMVLATLSPEGVVLFEAQGSA
;
A
#
# COMPACT_ATOMS: atom_id res chain seq x y z
N MET A 1 -3.39 -37.77 18.39
CA MET A 1 -4.42 -36.71 18.23
C MET A 1 -4.02 -35.49 19.06
N ALA A 2 -3.09 -34.67 18.62
CA ALA A 2 -2.70 -33.41 19.30
C ALA A 2 -1.88 -32.52 18.33
N ALA A 3 -2.44 -32.03 17.24
CA ALA A 3 -1.79 -31.07 16.34
C ALA A 3 -2.71 -30.00 15.73
N THR A 4 -4.01 -29.98 16.10
CA THR A 4 -5.00 -29.07 15.48
C THR A 4 -5.29 -27.79 16.29
N GLY A 5 -4.81 -27.68 17.53
CA GLY A 5 -5.09 -26.52 18.39
C GLY A 5 -4.16 -25.32 18.19
N SER A 6 -2.90 -25.55 17.80
CA SER A 6 -1.88 -24.50 17.70
C SER A 6 -2.05 -23.59 16.47
N THR A 7 -2.47 -24.14 15.35
CA THR A 7 -2.61 -23.39 14.08
C THR A 7 -3.77 -22.38 14.08
N ARG A 8 -4.85 -22.69 14.82
CA ARG A 8 -6.01 -21.80 14.91
C ARG A 8 -5.77 -20.57 15.79
N ALA A 9 -5.06 -20.74 16.89
CA ALA A 9 -4.70 -19.65 17.80
C ALA A 9 -3.69 -18.66 17.18
N MET A 10 -2.74 -19.16 16.35
CA MET A 10 -1.82 -18.29 15.59
C MET A 10 -2.52 -17.50 14.49
N ARG A 11 -3.54 -18.06 13.82
CA ARG A 11 -4.34 -17.35 12.81
C ARG A 11 -5.12 -16.17 13.39
N GLU A 12 -5.64 -16.26 14.60
CA GLU A 12 -6.32 -15.17 15.30
C GLU A 12 -5.36 -14.08 15.79
N GLY A 13 -4.13 -14.41 16.18
CA GLY A 13 -3.13 -13.45 16.63
C GLY A 13 -2.61 -12.52 15.52
N THR A 14 -2.51 -13.00 14.28
CA THR A 14 -2.00 -12.23 13.14
C THR A 14 -3.05 -11.26 12.58
N ARG A 15 -4.33 -11.58 12.69
CA ARG A 15 -5.45 -10.71 12.27
C ARG A 15 -5.66 -9.46 13.14
N ARG A 16 -5.11 -9.42 14.37
CA ARG A 16 -5.44 -8.38 15.36
C ARG A 16 -4.32 -7.40 15.69
N ARG A 17 -3.13 -7.48 15.08
CA ARG A 17 -2.07 -6.50 15.34
C ARG A 17 -2.35 -5.22 14.56
N GLN A 18 -3.14 -4.30 15.13
CA GLN A 18 -3.28 -2.94 14.61
C GLN A 18 -1.99 -2.11 14.72
N VAL A 19 -1.07 -2.51 15.60
CA VAL A 19 0.21 -1.84 15.81
C VAL A 19 1.31 -2.89 15.93
N ALA A 20 2.15 -2.99 14.89
CA ALA A 20 3.34 -3.82 14.90
C ALA A 20 4.55 -2.95 15.27
N SER A 21 4.96 -2.99 16.53
CA SER A 21 6.09 -2.21 17.06
C SER A 21 6.81 -2.97 18.16
N VAL A 22 8.14 -2.78 18.23
CA VAL A 22 9.01 -3.37 19.25
C VAL A 22 9.60 -2.26 20.12
N PRO A 23 9.61 -2.43 21.47
CA PRO A 23 10.19 -1.46 22.38
C PRO A 23 11.71 -1.54 22.39
N VAL A 24 12.36 -0.39 22.40
CA VAL A 24 13.81 -0.25 22.56
C VAL A 24 14.15 0.85 23.56
N THR A 25 15.28 0.70 24.26
CA THR A 25 15.80 1.77 25.13
C THR A 25 16.69 2.68 24.32
N VAL A 26 16.35 3.99 24.28
CA VAL A 26 17.11 5.01 23.55
C VAL A 26 17.70 6.04 24.51
N LEU A 27 18.79 6.68 24.12
CA LEU A 27 19.35 7.84 24.79
C LEU A 27 18.87 9.13 24.09
N VAL A 28 18.04 9.89 24.77
CA VAL A 28 17.59 11.20 24.27
C VAL A 28 18.60 12.26 24.68
N GLN A 29 19.04 13.08 23.72
CA GLN A 29 19.90 14.25 23.95
C GLN A 29 19.11 15.54 23.72
N GLY A 30 19.42 16.61 24.47
CA GLY A 30 18.69 17.87 24.41
C GLY A 30 18.03 18.22 25.75
N ALA A 31 17.01 19.06 25.75
CA ALA A 31 16.33 19.54 26.95
C ALA A 31 15.79 18.44 27.87
N ASN A 32 15.38 17.32 27.30
CA ASN A 32 14.87 16.16 28.04
C ASN A 32 15.84 14.97 27.98
N ARG A 33 17.12 15.23 28.30
CA ARG A 33 18.21 14.23 28.27
C ARG A 33 17.90 13.03 29.16
N GLY A 34 18.21 11.81 28.69
CA GLY A 34 18.12 10.58 29.47
C GLY A 34 17.72 9.37 28.64
N ARG A 35 17.71 8.20 29.30
CA ARG A 35 17.22 6.96 28.68
C ARG A 35 15.70 6.94 28.68
N LYS A 36 15.09 6.60 27.54
CA LYS A 36 13.66 6.48 27.38
C LYS A 36 13.30 5.22 26.60
N GLN A 37 12.09 4.71 26.81
CA GLN A 37 11.52 3.69 25.94
C GLN A 37 11.01 4.33 24.66
N TRP A 38 11.37 3.72 23.54
CA TRP A 38 10.92 4.11 22.20
C TRP A 38 10.31 2.90 21.52
N GLN A 39 9.40 3.11 20.61
CA GLN A 39 8.78 2.05 19.81
C GLN A 39 9.32 2.14 18.38
N LEU A 40 9.84 1.03 17.86
CA LEU A 40 10.24 0.92 16.46
C LEU A 40 9.19 0.13 15.70
N ALA A 41 8.92 0.52 14.44
CA ALA A 41 8.08 -0.31 13.57
C ALA A 41 8.73 -1.68 13.37
N GLU A 42 7.91 -2.70 13.43
CA GLU A 42 8.33 -4.06 13.09
C GLU A 42 8.38 -4.19 11.55
N GLU A 43 9.52 -4.63 11.04
CA GLU A 43 9.77 -4.86 9.62
C GLU A 43 10.27 -6.30 9.45
N VAL A 44 9.56 -7.09 8.64
CA VAL A 44 9.87 -8.50 8.42
C VAL A 44 9.83 -8.87 6.94
N PRO A 45 10.58 -9.90 6.51
CA PRO A 45 10.41 -10.48 5.19
C PRO A 45 9.03 -11.13 5.07
N VAL A 46 8.26 -10.76 4.06
CA VAL A 46 6.96 -11.35 3.72
C VAL A 46 7.06 -11.96 2.34
N ASN A 47 6.92 -13.28 2.26
CA ASN A 47 6.89 -14.00 1.00
C ASN A 47 5.44 -14.14 0.54
N LEU A 48 5.09 -13.47 -0.56
CA LEU A 48 3.82 -13.69 -1.25
C LEU A 48 3.96 -14.90 -2.18
N ALA A 49 3.13 -15.90 -1.97
CA ALA A 49 3.08 -17.12 -2.77
C ALA A 49 1.69 -17.30 -3.38
N TYR A 50 1.61 -17.94 -4.54
CA TYR A 50 0.36 -18.29 -5.21
C TYR A 50 0.30 -19.79 -5.44
N ASN A 51 -0.72 -20.44 -4.86
CA ASN A 51 -0.90 -21.90 -4.91
C ASN A 51 0.37 -22.66 -4.44
N GLY A 52 0.94 -22.20 -3.33
CA GLY A 52 2.15 -22.78 -2.73
C GLY A 52 3.46 -22.47 -3.46
N ARG A 53 3.45 -21.69 -4.54
CA ARG A 53 4.66 -21.31 -5.29
C ARG A 53 5.09 -19.90 -4.95
N PRO A 54 6.31 -19.68 -4.44
CA PRO A 54 6.85 -18.36 -4.17
C PRO A 54 6.76 -17.43 -5.38
N HIS A 55 6.39 -16.17 -5.16
CA HIS A 55 6.26 -15.15 -6.18
C HIS A 55 7.22 -13.98 -5.93
N VAL A 56 7.19 -13.41 -4.72
CA VAL A 56 8.04 -12.28 -4.34
C VAL A 56 8.22 -12.22 -2.83
N VAL A 57 9.40 -11.78 -2.38
CA VAL A 57 9.67 -11.42 -0.99
C VAL A 57 9.73 -9.90 -0.87
N MET A 58 8.98 -9.35 0.07
CA MET A 58 8.91 -7.91 0.35
C MET A 58 9.17 -7.66 1.83
N MET A 59 9.93 -6.61 2.15
CA MET A 59 10.01 -6.12 3.52
C MET A 59 8.74 -5.36 3.84
N ALA A 60 8.03 -5.76 4.89
CA ALA A 60 6.73 -5.18 5.24
C ALA A 60 6.50 -5.20 6.75
N THR A 61 5.63 -4.32 7.22
CA THR A 61 5.07 -4.39 8.57
C THR A 61 4.12 -5.58 8.66
N PRO A 62 4.25 -6.47 9.70
CA PRO A 62 3.45 -7.69 9.84
C PRO A 62 2.02 -7.42 10.34
N ALA A 63 1.33 -6.51 9.70
CA ALA A 63 -0.07 -6.15 9.93
C ALA A 63 -0.81 -6.07 8.59
N ASP A 64 -2.11 -6.36 8.56
CA ASP A 64 -2.96 -6.28 7.37
C ASP A 64 -2.40 -7.07 6.16
N LEU A 65 -1.81 -8.24 6.40
CA LEU A 65 -1.11 -9.01 5.36
C LEU A 65 -2.06 -9.66 4.34
N GLU A 66 -3.29 -9.97 4.72
CA GLU A 66 -4.30 -10.43 3.78
C GLU A 66 -4.68 -9.31 2.80
N ASP A 67 -4.86 -8.07 3.31
CA ASP A 67 -5.10 -6.90 2.46
C ASP A 67 -3.90 -6.62 1.57
N PHE A 68 -2.67 -6.79 2.10
CA PHE A 68 -1.45 -6.68 1.30
C PHE A 68 -1.46 -7.64 0.12
N ALA A 69 -1.79 -8.92 0.37
CA ALA A 69 -1.82 -9.95 -0.68
C ALA A 69 -2.91 -9.66 -1.74
N ARG A 70 -4.13 -9.23 -1.32
CA ARG A 70 -5.20 -8.83 -2.24
C ARG A 70 -4.78 -7.65 -3.11
N GLY A 71 -4.31 -6.59 -2.47
CA GLY A 71 -3.96 -5.36 -3.16
C GLY A 71 -2.76 -5.51 -4.08
N PHE A 72 -1.70 -6.22 -3.64
CA PHE A 72 -0.57 -6.56 -4.49
C PHE A 72 -1.00 -7.36 -5.72
N SER A 73 -1.88 -8.35 -5.52
CA SER A 73 -2.40 -9.17 -6.64
C SER A 73 -3.06 -8.32 -7.71
N LEU A 74 -3.87 -7.33 -7.32
CA LEU A 74 -4.58 -6.44 -8.23
C LEU A 74 -3.67 -5.36 -8.83
N SER A 75 -2.94 -4.65 -8.00
CA SER A 75 -2.12 -3.50 -8.40
C SER A 75 -0.93 -3.90 -9.28
N GLU A 76 -0.38 -5.09 -9.04
CA GLU A 76 0.69 -5.67 -9.85
C GLU A 76 0.15 -6.47 -11.06
N GLY A 77 -1.18 -6.67 -11.13
CA GLY A 77 -1.82 -7.42 -12.20
C GLY A 77 -1.47 -8.91 -12.20
N VAL A 78 -1.16 -9.46 -11.01
CA VAL A 78 -0.94 -10.91 -10.84
C VAL A 78 -2.24 -11.66 -11.01
N LEU A 79 -3.33 -11.08 -10.51
CA LEU A 79 -4.70 -11.54 -10.69
C LEU A 79 -5.55 -10.40 -11.26
N ALA A 80 -6.52 -10.75 -12.10
CA ALA A 80 -7.39 -9.77 -12.72
C ALA A 80 -8.49 -9.24 -11.79
N SER A 81 -8.88 -10.02 -10.77
CA SER A 81 -9.96 -9.67 -9.84
C SER A 81 -9.90 -10.54 -8.58
N LEU A 82 -10.60 -10.11 -7.50
CA LEU A 82 -10.62 -10.83 -6.22
C LEU A 82 -11.42 -12.14 -6.27
N ASP A 83 -12.41 -12.28 -7.15
CA ASP A 83 -13.18 -13.52 -7.30
C ASP A 83 -12.32 -14.71 -7.76
N LEU A 84 -11.09 -14.44 -8.20
CA LEU A 84 -10.09 -15.46 -8.49
C LEU A 84 -9.35 -15.96 -7.24
N ILE A 85 -9.48 -15.28 -6.11
CA ILE A 85 -8.91 -15.69 -4.83
C ILE A 85 -9.92 -16.57 -4.10
N ARG A 86 -9.51 -17.81 -3.77
CA ARG A 86 -10.31 -18.75 -2.99
C ARG A 86 -10.07 -18.58 -1.49
N ASP A 87 -8.81 -18.40 -1.10
CA ASP A 87 -8.39 -18.26 0.30
C ASP A 87 -7.02 -17.58 0.39
N ILE A 88 -6.72 -16.98 1.53
CA ILE A 88 -5.41 -16.43 1.86
C ILE A 88 -5.00 -16.95 3.23
N SER A 89 -3.87 -17.66 3.30
CA SER A 89 -3.27 -18.09 4.56
C SER A 89 -2.04 -17.26 4.89
N VAL A 90 -1.88 -16.94 6.17
CA VAL A 90 -0.73 -16.21 6.71
C VAL A 90 -0.06 -17.10 7.76
N GLU A 91 1.19 -17.44 7.56
CA GLU A 91 1.95 -18.37 8.42
C GLU A 91 3.30 -17.74 8.77
N VAL A 92 3.63 -17.74 10.06
CA VAL A 92 4.98 -17.39 10.53
C VAL A 92 5.88 -18.58 10.27
N VAL A 93 6.96 -18.34 9.54
CA VAL A 93 7.96 -19.36 9.20
C VAL A 93 9.34 -18.91 9.69
N GLU A 94 10.32 -19.80 9.63
CA GLU A 94 11.70 -19.41 9.91
C GLU A 94 12.16 -18.32 8.94
N GLY A 95 12.62 -17.20 9.49
CA GLY A 95 13.11 -16.06 8.70
C GLY A 95 12.05 -15.07 8.20
N GLY A 96 10.75 -15.25 8.50
CA GLY A 96 9.73 -14.28 8.06
C GLY A 96 8.29 -14.78 8.11
N ILE A 97 7.49 -14.30 7.17
CA ILE A 97 6.07 -14.65 7.06
C ILE A 97 5.78 -15.12 5.63
N MET A 98 5.09 -16.25 5.53
CA MET A 98 4.53 -16.75 4.28
C MET A 98 3.07 -16.31 4.17
N VAL A 99 2.72 -15.62 3.08
CA VAL A 99 1.34 -15.31 2.72
C VAL A 99 1.02 -16.05 1.43
N ASN A 100 0.20 -17.09 1.52
CA ASN A 100 -0.14 -17.92 0.39
C ASN A 100 -1.56 -17.62 -0.11
N VAL A 101 -1.68 -17.18 -1.33
CA VAL A 101 -2.94 -16.91 -2.03
C VAL A 101 -3.34 -18.16 -2.79
N LEU A 102 -4.41 -18.81 -2.35
CA LEU A 102 -5.03 -19.92 -3.07
C LEU A 102 -6.02 -19.37 -4.08
N THR A 103 -5.83 -19.73 -5.34
CA THR A 103 -6.71 -19.28 -6.42
C THR A 103 -7.70 -20.35 -6.83
N VAL A 104 -8.81 -19.93 -7.47
CA VAL A 104 -9.72 -20.87 -8.13
C VAL A 104 -9.05 -21.53 -9.34
N PRO A 105 -9.46 -22.76 -9.77
CA PRO A 105 -8.77 -23.48 -10.86
C PRO A 105 -8.70 -22.70 -12.20
N ARG A 106 -9.69 -21.83 -12.48
CA ARG A 106 -9.75 -21.01 -13.70
C ARG A 106 -8.80 -19.80 -13.68
N ALA A 107 -8.19 -19.49 -12.54
CA ALA A 107 -7.34 -18.32 -12.40
C ALA A 107 -6.03 -18.49 -13.19
N GLN A 108 -5.73 -17.52 -14.03
CA GLN A 108 -4.42 -17.38 -14.64
C GLN A 108 -3.58 -16.48 -13.73
N VAL A 109 -2.64 -17.07 -13.02
CA VAL A 109 -1.64 -16.32 -12.23
C VAL A 109 -0.57 -15.83 -13.20
N VAL A 110 -0.50 -14.52 -13.41
CA VAL A 110 0.50 -13.91 -14.28
C VAL A 110 1.87 -14.00 -13.60
N ARG A 111 2.69 -14.95 -14.05
CA ARG A 111 4.02 -15.22 -13.51
C ARG A 111 5.15 -14.57 -14.31
N GLU A 112 4.84 -13.96 -15.45
CA GLU A 112 5.81 -13.51 -16.45
C GLU A 112 6.73 -12.37 -15.99
N ARG A 113 6.58 -11.93 -14.77
CA ARG A 113 7.57 -11.01 -14.21
C ARG A 113 8.47 -11.79 -13.27
N GLN A 114 9.42 -12.46 -13.89
CA GLN A 114 10.61 -13.12 -13.32
C GLN A 114 10.74 -12.92 -11.82
N ALA A 115 10.90 -14.01 -11.07
CA ALA A 115 11.26 -14.00 -9.66
C ALA A 115 12.22 -12.83 -9.41
N ARG A 116 11.67 -11.71 -8.97
CA ARG A 116 12.45 -10.53 -8.61
C ARG A 116 13.12 -10.92 -7.32
N SER A 117 14.38 -11.30 -7.41
CA SER A 117 15.26 -11.43 -6.26
C SER A 117 15.42 -10.02 -5.64
N LEU A 118 14.43 -9.63 -4.87
CA LEU A 118 14.40 -8.39 -4.10
C LEU A 118 14.88 -8.68 -2.68
N GLU A 119 16.00 -9.41 -2.57
CA GLU A 119 16.65 -9.59 -1.29
C GLU A 119 17.01 -8.21 -0.70
N GLY A 120 16.28 -7.83 0.35
CA GLY A 120 16.69 -6.79 1.27
C GLY A 120 16.48 -5.33 0.86
N ARG A 121 15.53 -4.98 -0.02
CA ARG A 121 15.30 -3.57 -0.37
C ARG A 121 13.84 -3.18 -0.18
N SER A 122 13.59 -2.34 0.83
CA SER A 122 12.38 -1.53 0.97
C SER A 122 12.35 -0.53 -0.18
N GLY A 123 11.75 -0.85 -1.32
CA GLY A 123 11.93 0.06 -2.40
C GLY A 123 10.96 -0.07 -3.57
N CYS A 124 11.41 0.46 -4.66
CA CYS A 124 10.66 0.73 -5.87
C CYS A 124 10.29 -0.51 -6.71
N GLY A 125 10.64 -1.73 -6.30
CA GLY A 125 10.34 -2.94 -7.08
C GLY A 125 11.07 -3.02 -8.45
N LEU A 126 12.05 -2.15 -8.70
CA LEU A 126 12.78 -2.10 -9.99
C LEU A 126 14.07 -2.90 -9.99
N CYS A 127 14.55 -3.35 -8.81
CA CYS A 127 15.78 -4.12 -8.72
C CYS A 127 15.62 -5.47 -9.43
N GLY A 128 16.52 -5.76 -10.38
CA GLY A 128 16.49 -7.00 -11.18
C GLY A 128 15.76 -6.87 -12.53
N MET A 129 15.18 -5.71 -12.87
CA MET A 129 14.66 -5.49 -14.23
C MET A 129 15.81 -5.27 -15.23
N GLN A 130 15.82 -6.07 -16.27
CA GLN A 130 16.87 -6.03 -17.32
C GLN A 130 16.48 -5.19 -18.53
N ARG A 131 15.20 -4.76 -18.63
CA ARG A 131 14.67 -4.02 -19.78
C ARG A 131 13.91 -2.78 -19.35
N LEU A 132 14.22 -1.64 -19.97
CA LEU A 132 13.62 -0.34 -19.68
C LEU A 132 12.11 -0.31 -19.96
N ASP A 133 11.64 -1.01 -20.97
CA ASP A 133 10.22 -1.10 -21.33
C ASP A 133 9.36 -1.85 -20.31
N GLN A 134 9.99 -2.61 -19.40
CA GLN A 134 9.31 -3.30 -18.29
C GLN A 134 9.15 -2.40 -17.05
N VAL A 135 9.91 -1.32 -16.95
CA VAL A 135 9.91 -0.40 -15.80
C VAL A 135 8.61 0.39 -15.76
N VAL A 136 8.24 0.99 -16.88
CA VAL A 136 7.02 1.81 -17.00
C VAL A 136 5.97 1.02 -17.74
N ARG A 137 5.00 0.51 -17.00
CA ARG A 137 3.87 -0.23 -17.57
C ARG A 137 2.91 0.71 -18.28
N LYS A 138 2.23 0.22 -19.31
CA LYS A 138 1.06 0.92 -19.84
C LYS A 138 -0.01 1.00 -18.76
N VAL A 139 -0.34 2.21 -18.33
CA VAL A 139 -1.45 2.45 -17.41
C VAL A 139 -2.77 2.37 -18.17
N ARG A 140 -3.77 1.73 -17.57
CA ARG A 140 -5.13 1.79 -18.10
C ARG A 140 -5.72 3.14 -17.68
N PRO A 141 -6.46 3.83 -18.57
CA PRO A 141 -7.20 5.02 -18.18
C PRO A 141 -8.19 4.68 -17.06
N VAL A 142 -8.23 5.54 -16.05
CA VAL A 142 -9.27 5.49 -15.02
C VAL A 142 -10.56 6.09 -15.59
N ARG A 143 -11.69 5.84 -14.92
CA ARG A 143 -12.97 6.43 -15.29
C ARG A 143 -12.85 7.95 -15.29
N ALA A 144 -13.29 8.61 -16.37
CA ALA A 144 -13.23 10.06 -16.51
C ALA A 144 -14.30 10.79 -15.67
N GLY A 145 -14.08 12.08 -15.41
CA GLY A 145 -15.06 12.96 -14.78
C GLY A 145 -15.02 13.01 -13.26
N PHE A 146 -13.96 12.49 -12.61
CA PHE A 146 -13.77 12.70 -11.18
C PHE A 146 -13.24 14.12 -10.92
N ALA A 147 -14.00 14.89 -10.15
CA ALA A 147 -13.58 16.19 -9.63
C ALA A 147 -13.25 16.07 -8.14
N VAL A 148 -12.08 16.55 -7.75
CA VAL A 148 -11.66 16.64 -6.36
C VAL A 148 -11.66 18.09 -5.91
N ASP A 149 -12.24 18.34 -4.73
CA ASP A 149 -12.17 19.65 -4.08
C ASP A 149 -10.88 19.78 -3.26
N ALA A 150 -10.12 20.85 -3.49
CA ALA A 150 -8.91 21.15 -2.71
C ALA A 150 -9.18 21.24 -1.21
N THR A 151 -10.36 21.72 -0.79
CA THR A 151 -10.76 21.76 0.62
C THR A 151 -10.94 20.35 1.20
N ALA A 152 -11.48 19.42 0.42
CA ALA A 152 -11.61 18.02 0.82
C ALA A 152 -10.23 17.36 0.98
N VAL A 153 -9.29 17.64 0.07
CA VAL A 153 -7.92 17.16 0.16
C VAL A 153 -7.22 17.73 1.39
N ALA A 154 -7.33 19.03 1.66
CA ALA A 154 -6.77 19.66 2.86
C ALA A 154 -7.32 19.01 4.14
N ARG A 155 -8.65 18.85 4.24
CA ARG A 155 -9.30 18.16 5.39
C ARG A 155 -8.78 16.75 5.61
N ALA A 156 -8.57 15.99 4.53
CA ALA A 156 -8.04 14.65 4.63
C ALA A 156 -6.62 14.67 5.20
N PHE A 157 -5.74 15.55 4.73
CA PHE A 157 -4.39 15.68 5.27
C PHE A 157 -4.37 16.13 6.73
N ASP A 158 -5.21 17.07 7.12
CA ASP A 158 -5.29 17.56 8.51
C ASP A 158 -5.72 16.46 9.49
N SER A 159 -6.63 15.59 9.06
CA SER A 159 -7.13 14.49 9.88
C SER A 159 -6.22 13.26 9.89
N LEU A 160 -5.33 13.12 8.92
CA LEU A 160 -4.52 11.91 8.70
C LEU A 160 -3.61 11.55 9.89
N PRO A 161 -2.84 12.48 10.52
CA PRO A 161 -1.95 12.15 11.63
C PRO A 161 -2.69 11.55 12.84
N ALA A 162 -3.89 12.00 13.12
CA ALA A 162 -4.71 11.48 14.22
C ALA A 162 -5.22 10.07 13.95
N ARG A 163 -5.34 9.68 12.69
CA ARG A 163 -5.83 8.37 12.26
C ARG A 163 -4.72 7.32 12.11
N GLN A 164 -3.46 7.73 12.00
CA GLN A 164 -2.30 6.85 11.87
C GLN A 164 -1.90 6.26 13.23
N ALA A 165 -2.53 5.15 13.61
CA ALA A 165 -2.33 4.52 14.92
C ALA A 165 -0.88 4.06 15.13
N MET A 166 -0.27 3.49 14.10
CA MET A 166 1.10 2.96 14.14
C MET A 166 2.13 4.09 14.09
N ASN A 167 1.98 5.04 13.16
CA ASN A 167 2.92 6.15 13.02
C ASN A 167 2.93 7.08 14.25
N ARG A 168 1.82 7.23 14.95
CA ARG A 168 1.76 7.99 16.22
C ARG A 168 2.66 7.39 17.29
N ILE A 169 2.93 6.09 17.24
CA ILE A 169 3.73 5.36 18.23
C ILE A 169 5.18 5.29 17.80
N ASN A 170 5.47 4.86 16.56
CA ASN A 170 6.81 4.55 16.10
C ASN A 170 7.43 5.58 15.14
N ARG A 171 6.63 6.42 14.48
CA ARG A 171 7.06 7.49 13.55
C ARG A 171 7.92 7.01 12.38
N SER A 172 7.77 5.77 11.97
CA SER A 172 8.60 5.13 10.93
C SER A 172 7.82 4.36 9.87
N VAL A 173 6.52 4.64 9.76
CA VAL A 173 5.66 4.02 8.74
C VAL A 173 4.99 5.05 7.85
N HIS A 174 4.67 4.65 6.65
CA HIS A 174 3.83 5.39 5.73
C HIS A 174 2.36 5.01 5.92
N GLY A 175 1.47 5.99 5.72
CA GLY A 175 0.03 5.79 5.68
C GLY A 175 -0.51 5.94 4.26
N ALA A 176 -1.48 5.10 3.92
CA ALA A 176 -2.34 5.20 2.77
C ALA A 176 -3.79 5.22 3.24
N ALA A 177 -4.53 6.28 2.93
CA ALA A 177 -5.91 6.46 3.35
C ALA A 177 -6.84 6.59 2.15
N TRP A 178 -8.04 6.04 2.27
CA TRP A 178 -9.15 6.27 1.35
C TRP A 178 -10.12 7.28 1.94
N CYS A 179 -10.45 8.30 1.17
CA CYS A 179 -11.32 9.37 1.56
C CYS A 179 -12.54 9.45 0.65
N ASP A 180 -13.69 9.80 1.20
CA ASP A 180 -14.85 10.17 0.41
C ASP A 180 -14.65 11.53 -0.29
N ALA A 181 -15.60 11.91 -1.14
CA ALA A 181 -15.56 13.19 -1.87
C ALA A 181 -15.51 14.42 -0.94
N ALA A 182 -15.93 14.31 0.32
CA ALA A 182 -15.86 15.38 1.32
C ALA A 182 -14.52 15.39 2.10
N GLY A 183 -13.60 14.47 1.83
CA GLY A 183 -12.30 14.37 2.49
C GLY A 183 -12.34 13.66 3.84
N ARG A 184 -13.42 12.93 4.17
CA ARG A 184 -13.46 12.10 5.38
C ARG A 184 -12.72 10.80 5.12
N ILE A 185 -11.77 10.46 6.00
CA ILE A 185 -11.03 9.20 5.92
C ILE A 185 -11.95 8.05 6.33
N LEU A 186 -12.22 7.13 5.39
CA LEU A 186 -13.05 5.95 5.58
C LEU A 186 -12.20 4.71 5.91
N LEU A 187 -11.06 4.53 5.24
CA LEU A 187 -10.11 3.44 5.46
C LEU A 187 -8.69 4.00 5.56
N LEU A 188 -7.84 3.32 6.33
CA LEU A 188 -6.43 3.64 6.42
C LEU A 188 -5.63 2.36 6.61
N ARG A 189 -4.47 2.28 5.94
CA ARG A 189 -3.47 1.23 6.12
C ARG A 189 -2.09 1.84 6.29
N GLU A 190 -1.27 1.20 7.12
CA GLU A 190 0.08 1.66 7.42
C GLU A 190 1.09 0.55 7.14
N ASP A 191 2.28 0.94 6.65
CA ASP A 191 3.41 0.04 6.42
C ASP A 191 4.73 0.82 6.40
N VAL A 192 5.84 0.16 6.73
CA VAL A 192 7.20 0.72 6.57
C VAL A 192 7.50 1.10 5.12
N GLY A 193 6.90 0.40 4.15
CA GLY A 193 6.98 0.65 2.72
C GLY A 193 5.76 1.40 2.18
N ARG A 194 5.96 2.57 1.54
CA ARG A 194 4.85 3.33 0.92
C ARG A 194 4.05 2.52 -0.11
N HIS A 195 4.74 1.67 -0.90
CA HIS A 195 4.09 0.82 -1.90
C HIS A 195 3.19 -0.23 -1.24
N ASN A 196 3.69 -0.85 -0.16
CA ASN A 196 2.93 -1.82 0.62
C ASN A 196 1.71 -1.17 1.30
N ALA A 197 1.88 0.06 1.84
CA ALA A 197 0.76 0.80 2.44
C ALA A 197 -0.37 1.02 1.42
N LEU A 198 -0.02 1.39 0.16
CA LEU A 198 -0.99 1.54 -0.92
C LEU A 198 -1.60 0.19 -1.33
N ASP A 199 -0.79 -0.87 -1.42
CA ASP A 199 -1.31 -2.21 -1.72
C ASP A 199 -2.29 -2.68 -0.64
N LYS A 200 -1.95 -2.51 0.64
CA LYS A 200 -2.85 -2.81 1.76
C LYS A 200 -4.17 -2.02 1.65
N LEU A 201 -4.09 -0.74 1.31
CA LEU A 201 -5.29 0.08 1.09
C LEU A 201 -6.14 -0.44 -0.07
N ILE A 202 -5.53 -0.74 -1.21
CA ILE A 202 -6.21 -1.29 -2.40
C ILE A 202 -6.90 -2.61 -2.04
N GLY A 203 -6.22 -3.48 -1.30
CA GLY A 203 -6.79 -4.75 -0.85
C GLY A 203 -8.01 -4.58 0.04
N ALA A 204 -7.93 -3.67 1.01
CA ALA A 204 -9.05 -3.35 1.90
C ALA A 204 -10.24 -2.74 1.14
N LEU A 205 -9.97 -1.85 0.17
CA LEU A 205 -11.01 -1.27 -0.68
C LEU A 205 -11.70 -2.34 -1.52
N ALA A 206 -10.92 -3.18 -2.19
CA ALA A 206 -11.43 -4.25 -3.02
C ALA A 206 -12.29 -5.23 -2.22
N GLU A 207 -11.86 -5.62 -1.02
CA GLU A 207 -12.61 -6.50 -0.12
C GLU A 207 -13.89 -5.86 0.37
N SER A 208 -13.92 -4.55 0.61
CA SER A 208 -15.13 -3.83 1.01
C SER A 208 -16.15 -3.64 -0.11
N GLY A 209 -15.78 -3.91 -1.36
CA GLY A 209 -16.62 -3.64 -2.53
C GLY A 209 -16.81 -2.15 -2.83
N ALA A 210 -15.97 -1.27 -2.26
CA ALA A 210 -16.07 0.17 -2.49
C ALA A 210 -15.77 0.52 -3.96
N ASP A 211 -16.58 1.40 -4.55
CA ASP A 211 -16.28 1.95 -5.87
C ASP A 211 -15.06 2.88 -5.78
N PRO A 212 -13.95 2.58 -6.47
CA PRO A 212 -12.78 3.45 -6.46
C PRO A 212 -13.02 4.84 -7.06
N PHE A 213 -14.16 5.04 -7.74
CA PHE A 213 -14.56 6.34 -8.27
C PHE A 213 -15.35 7.19 -7.26
N ALA A 214 -15.72 6.64 -6.10
CA ALA A 214 -16.51 7.35 -5.09
C ALA A 214 -15.66 8.27 -4.17
N GLY A 215 -14.34 8.33 -4.39
CA GLY A 215 -13.45 9.09 -3.51
C GLY A 215 -12.02 9.21 -4.06
N PHE A 216 -11.08 9.44 -3.17
CA PHE A 216 -9.66 9.61 -3.52
C PHE A 216 -8.74 8.99 -2.48
N ALA A 217 -7.51 8.67 -2.90
CA ALA A 217 -6.49 8.16 -2.00
C ALA A 217 -5.54 9.27 -1.53
N VAL A 218 -5.12 9.19 -0.25
CA VAL A 218 -4.15 10.09 0.37
C VAL A 218 -2.97 9.30 0.89
N MET A 219 -1.72 9.77 0.60
CA MET A 219 -0.48 9.12 1.01
C MET A 219 0.41 10.07 1.81
N THR A 220 1.09 9.56 2.83
CA THR A 220 2.10 10.33 3.60
C THR A 220 3.47 10.39 2.94
N SER A 221 3.61 9.86 1.74
CA SER A 221 4.88 9.75 1.01
C SER A 221 4.99 10.75 -0.14
N ARG A 222 6.11 10.70 -0.88
CA ARG A 222 6.23 11.31 -2.22
C ARG A 222 5.34 10.55 -3.21
N CYS A 223 4.91 11.24 -4.27
CA CYS A 223 4.22 10.62 -5.40
C CYS A 223 5.25 10.15 -6.44
N SER A 224 5.54 8.85 -6.48
CA SER A 224 6.37 8.22 -7.49
C SER A 224 5.51 7.58 -8.58
N PHE A 225 6.11 7.31 -9.73
CA PHE A 225 5.41 6.70 -10.87
C PHE A 225 4.80 5.33 -10.53
N GLU A 226 5.44 4.56 -9.65
CA GLU A 226 4.92 3.24 -9.21
C GLU A 226 3.61 3.38 -8.43
N LEU A 227 3.48 4.41 -7.60
CA LEU A 227 2.23 4.66 -6.87
C LEU A 227 1.10 5.02 -7.83
N VAL A 228 1.40 5.83 -8.86
CA VAL A 228 0.43 6.16 -9.93
C VAL A 228 0.03 4.89 -10.70
N GLN A 229 0.99 4.02 -11.05
CA GLN A 229 0.67 2.76 -11.73
C GLN A 229 -0.23 1.86 -10.90
N LYS A 230 0.05 1.72 -9.60
CA LYS A 230 -0.77 0.91 -8.69
C LYS A 230 -2.18 1.49 -8.52
N ALA A 231 -2.28 2.79 -8.29
CA ALA A 231 -3.56 3.49 -8.14
C ALA A 231 -4.41 3.38 -9.42
N ALA A 232 -3.80 3.62 -10.59
CA ALA A 232 -4.48 3.49 -11.89
C ALA A 232 -4.91 2.05 -12.18
N ALA A 233 -4.10 1.04 -11.80
CA ALA A 233 -4.44 -0.36 -12.00
C ALA A 233 -5.72 -0.77 -11.26
N PHE A 234 -6.00 -0.16 -10.12
CA PHE A 234 -7.21 -0.36 -9.34
C PHE A 234 -8.36 0.58 -9.74
N GLY A 235 -8.07 1.64 -10.50
CA GLY A 235 -9.08 2.62 -10.95
C GLY A 235 -9.27 3.80 -10.01
N ILE A 236 -8.34 4.08 -9.11
CA ILE A 236 -8.36 5.27 -8.23
C ILE A 236 -8.18 6.52 -9.09
N PRO A 237 -9.15 7.46 -9.09
CA PRO A 237 -9.13 8.60 -10.01
C PRO A 237 -8.25 9.77 -9.53
N CYS A 238 -7.99 9.84 -8.23
CA CYS A 238 -7.17 10.90 -7.63
C CYS A 238 -6.24 10.34 -6.55
N LEU A 239 -4.96 10.72 -6.62
CA LEU A 239 -3.94 10.40 -5.63
C LEU A 239 -3.34 11.68 -5.05
N ALA A 240 -3.62 11.93 -3.78
CA ALA A 240 -3.05 13.05 -3.03
C ALA A 240 -1.86 12.58 -2.19
N THR A 241 -0.75 13.34 -2.20
CA THR A 241 0.47 12.99 -1.48
C THR A 241 1.03 14.18 -0.71
N VAL A 242 1.65 13.93 0.44
CA VAL A 242 2.25 15.01 1.26
C VAL A 242 3.33 15.78 0.49
N SER A 243 4.08 15.10 -0.39
CA SER A 243 5.12 15.73 -1.20
C SER A 243 4.76 15.70 -2.69
N ALA A 244 5.33 16.61 -3.45
CA ALA A 244 5.09 16.76 -4.88
C ALA A 244 5.36 15.48 -5.70
N PRO A 245 4.68 15.31 -6.84
CA PRO A 245 4.94 14.22 -7.77
C PRO A 245 6.27 14.41 -8.51
N THR A 246 6.85 13.30 -8.96
CA THR A 246 7.93 13.34 -9.94
C THR A 246 7.36 13.63 -11.34
N SER A 247 8.19 14.13 -12.26
CA SER A 247 7.76 14.37 -13.64
C SER A 247 7.17 13.11 -14.31
N LEU A 248 7.81 11.97 -14.12
CA LEU A 248 7.32 10.69 -14.67
C LEU A 248 5.97 10.28 -14.04
N ALA A 249 5.78 10.52 -12.73
CA ALA A 249 4.50 10.27 -12.08
C ALA A 249 3.39 11.14 -12.68
N LEU A 250 3.66 12.43 -12.92
CA LEU A 250 2.72 13.36 -13.53
C LEU A 250 2.37 12.95 -14.97
N ASP A 251 3.36 12.58 -15.77
CA ASP A 251 3.14 12.12 -17.14
C ASP A 251 2.27 10.85 -17.20
N LEU A 252 2.50 9.92 -16.29
CA LEU A 252 1.68 8.70 -16.19
C LEU A 252 0.26 9.01 -15.71
N ALA A 253 0.09 9.89 -14.72
CA ALA A 253 -1.22 10.30 -14.24
C ALA A 253 -2.05 10.96 -15.35
N ARG A 254 -1.44 11.84 -16.15
CA ARG A 254 -2.09 12.47 -17.32
C ARG A 254 -2.55 11.42 -18.34
N ARG A 255 -1.69 10.45 -18.66
CA ARG A 255 -2.05 9.33 -19.57
C ARG A 255 -3.16 8.45 -19.01
N ALA A 256 -3.22 8.31 -17.69
CA ALA A 256 -4.27 7.56 -17.02
C ALA A 256 -5.55 8.36 -16.80
N GLY A 257 -5.57 9.68 -17.06
CA GLY A 257 -6.70 10.55 -16.71
C GLY A 257 -6.89 10.74 -15.21
N MET A 258 -5.81 10.57 -14.41
CA MET A 258 -5.82 10.74 -12.97
C MET A 258 -5.47 12.17 -12.57
N VAL A 259 -6.08 12.65 -11.50
CA VAL A 259 -5.69 13.87 -10.81
C VAL A 259 -4.62 13.53 -9.76
N LEU A 260 -3.56 14.33 -9.71
CA LEU A 260 -2.62 14.31 -8.59
C LEU A 260 -2.81 15.55 -7.73
N ALA A 261 -2.65 15.40 -6.42
CA ALA A 261 -2.70 16.51 -5.49
C ALA A 261 -1.50 16.48 -4.53
N THR A 262 -1.07 17.65 -4.05
CA THR A 262 -0.04 17.72 -3.02
C THR A 262 -0.27 18.91 -2.10
N LEU A 263 0.30 18.84 -0.89
CA LEU A 263 0.39 19.99 0.00
C LEU A 263 1.55 20.90 -0.41
N SER A 264 1.33 22.21 -0.34
CA SER A 264 2.36 23.24 -0.41
C SER A 264 2.16 24.25 0.72
N PRO A 265 3.14 25.13 1.00
CA PRO A 265 2.94 26.23 1.93
C PRO A 265 1.76 27.17 1.57
N GLU A 266 1.39 27.20 0.30
CA GLU A 266 0.31 28.06 -0.23
C GLU A 266 -1.06 27.36 -0.24
N GLY A 267 -1.09 26.07 0.14
CA GLY A 267 -2.29 25.24 0.15
C GLY A 267 -2.17 23.97 -0.69
N VAL A 268 -3.30 23.42 -1.11
CA VAL A 268 -3.35 22.23 -1.96
C VAL A 268 -3.09 22.61 -3.41
N VAL A 269 -2.14 21.96 -4.05
CA VAL A 269 -1.86 22.06 -5.49
C VAL A 269 -2.46 20.87 -6.20
N LEU A 270 -3.32 21.12 -7.20
CA LEU A 270 -3.91 20.11 -8.06
C LEU A 270 -3.18 20.07 -9.41
N PHE A 271 -2.80 18.87 -9.83
CA PHE A 271 -2.24 18.59 -11.16
C PHE A 271 -3.30 17.86 -11.97
N GLU A 272 -4.03 18.61 -12.78
CA GLU A 272 -5.15 18.08 -13.55
C GLU A 272 -4.71 17.14 -14.68
N ALA A 273 -5.59 16.21 -15.04
CA ALA A 273 -5.44 15.43 -16.26
C ALA A 273 -5.61 16.36 -17.47
N GLN A 274 -4.80 16.20 -18.52
CA GLN A 274 -4.98 16.97 -19.75
C GLN A 274 -6.34 16.62 -20.36
N GLY A 275 -7.21 17.61 -20.51
CA GLY A 275 -8.51 17.46 -21.17
C GLY A 275 -9.73 17.97 -20.40
N SER A 276 -9.58 18.58 -19.22
CA SER A 276 -10.66 19.26 -18.50
C SER A 276 -10.63 20.77 -18.78
N ALA A 277 -10.94 21.16 -20.02
CA ALA A 277 -11.28 22.52 -20.42
C ALA A 277 -12.60 22.49 -21.18
#